data_877f96b807848d676354cbcb3be092be
#
_entry.id   877f96b807848d676354cbcb3be092be
#
_cell.length_a   1.000
_cell.length_b   1.000
_cell.length_c   1.000
_cell.angle_alpha   90.00
_cell.angle_beta   90.00
_cell.angle_gamma   90.00
#
_symmetry.space_group_name_H-M   'P 1'
#
loop_
_entity.id
_entity.type
_entity.pdbx_description
1 polymer ?
#
loop_
_entity_poly.entity_id
_entity_poly.type
_entity_poly.pdbx_seq_one_letter_code
_entity_poly.pdbx_strand_id
1 'polypeptide(L)'
;PKKAAGALNWAVQEMLRRYQQFAAQNVRDIYDYNSKAAQPDSELDKMPQIVIAIDELADLMMAASKEVEDAICRLAQMARAAGMHLIIATQRPTTDIITGLIKANIPSRIALSVMSQIDSRTILDMGGAEKLLGHGDMLYFPNGMPKPIRVQGCFTSTKEIEAVVEFV
;
A
#
# COMPACT_ATOMS: atom_id res chain seq x y z
N PRO A 1 -1.66 17.28 5.77
CA PRO A 1 -1.16 16.91 4.43
C PRO A 1 0.36 17.07 4.30
N LYS A 2 0.96 18.25 4.58
CA LYS A 2 2.42 18.48 4.45
C LYS A 2 3.28 17.49 5.26
N LYS A 3 2.87 17.14 6.50
CA LYS A 3 3.57 16.15 7.31
C LYS A 3 3.48 14.75 6.70
N ALA A 4 2.39 14.38 6.07
CA ALA A 4 2.21 13.08 5.43
C ALA A 4 3.05 12.93 4.15
N ALA A 5 3.17 13.98 3.32
CA ALA A 5 4.12 13.99 2.21
C ALA A 5 5.58 13.84 2.72
N GLY A 6 5.90 14.51 3.84
CA GLY A 6 7.19 14.32 4.52
C GLY A 6 7.42 12.89 5.00
N ALA A 7 6.39 12.19 5.49
CA ALA A 7 6.49 10.78 5.89
C ALA A 7 6.73 9.85 4.70
N LEU A 8 6.10 10.11 3.56
CA LEU A 8 6.38 9.35 2.33
C LEU A 8 7.82 9.57 1.83
N ASN A 9 8.31 10.79 1.88
CA ASN A 9 9.71 11.09 1.55
C ASN A 9 10.67 10.40 2.51
N TRP A 10 10.38 10.38 3.82
CA TRP A 10 11.13 9.60 4.79
C TRP A 10 11.15 8.11 4.42
N ALA A 11 10.01 7.54 4.05
CA ALA A 11 9.93 6.14 3.66
C ALA A 11 10.80 5.82 2.42
N VAL A 12 10.86 6.73 1.44
CA VAL A 12 11.76 6.61 0.29
C VAL A 12 13.22 6.64 0.74
N GLN A 13 13.61 7.55 1.64
CA GLN A 13 14.97 7.61 2.16
C GLN A 13 15.33 6.36 2.98
N GLU A 14 14.43 5.87 3.81
CA GLU A 14 14.62 4.63 4.56
C GLU A 14 14.80 3.42 3.63
N MET A 15 14.01 3.32 2.57
CA MET A 15 14.18 2.31 1.54
C MET A 15 15.58 2.36 0.92
N LEU A 16 16.05 3.54 0.55
CA LEU A 16 17.38 3.74 -0.03
C LEU A 16 18.50 3.39 0.97
N ARG A 17 18.34 3.77 2.24
CA ARG A 17 19.25 3.40 3.33
C ARG A 17 19.37 1.87 3.47
N ARG A 18 18.24 1.17 3.40
CA ARG A 18 18.21 -0.30 3.46
C ARG A 18 18.96 -0.93 2.29
N TYR A 19 18.75 -0.42 1.09
CA TYR A 19 19.51 -0.90 -0.09
C TYR A 19 21.02 -0.68 0.04
N GLN A 20 21.46 0.44 0.60
CA GLN A 20 22.88 0.66 0.89
C GLN A 20 23.43 -0.38 1.88
N GLN A 21 22.66 -0.72 2.92
CA GLN A 21 23.05 -1.77 3.87
C GLN A 21 23.04 -3.16 3.24
N PHE A 22 22.08 -3.46 2.35
CA PHE A 22 22.10 -4.72 1.61
C PHE A 22 23.34 -4.84 0.72
N ALA A 23 23.72 -3.78 0.02
CA ALA A 23 24.92 -3.75 -0.80
C ALA A 23 26.19 -3.95 0.07
N ALA A 24 26.29 -3.26 1.20
CA ALA A 24 27.42 -3.40 2.13
C ALA A 24 27.56 -4.82 2.70
N GLN A 25 26.44 -5.52 2.87
CA GLN A 25 26.40 -6.89 3.37
C GLN A 25 26.37 -7.95 2.26
N ASN A 26 26.41 -7.54 0.98
CA ASN A 26 26.30 -8.43 -0.18
C ASN A 26 25.08 -9.37 -0.10
N VAL A 27 23.91 -8.80 0.21
CA VAL A 27 22.61 -9.47 0.27
C VAL A 27 21.62 -8.78 -0.67
N ARG A 28 20.50 -9.45 -0.99
CA ARG A 28 19.53 -8.97 -1.99
C ARG A 28 18.30 -8.32 -1.40
N ASP A 29 17.91 -8.74 -0.21
CA ASP A 29 16.66 -8.31 0.40
C ASP A 29 16.73 -8.36 1.95
N ILE A 30 15.64 -7.94 2.58
CA ILE A 30 15.50 -7.91 4.04
C ILE A 30 15.59 -9.30 4.68
N TYR A 31 15.16 -10.35 4.00
CA TYR A 31 15.19 -11.72 4.55
C TYR A 31 16.61 -12.23 4.63
N ASP A 32 17.38 -12.06 3.55
CA ASP A 32 18.80 -12.40 3.53
C ASP A 32 19.59 -11.58 4.56
N TYR A 33 19.29 -10.27 4.65
CA TYR A 33 19.91 -9.39 5.64
C TYR A 33 19.60 -9.84 7.07
N ASN A 34 18.33 -10.09 7.39
CA ASN A 34 17.90 -10.52 8.72
C ASN A 34 18.41 -11.93 9.07
N SER A 35 18.63 -12.79 8.08
CA SER A 35 19.26 -14.11 8.27
C SER A 35 20.71 -13.96 8.70
N LYS A 36 21.46 -13.00 8.12
CA LYS A 36 22.82 -12.67 8.59
C LYS A 36 22.79 -12.03 9.98
N ALA A 37 21.88 -11.10 10.24
CA ALA A 37 21.76 -10.45 11.54
C ALA A 37 21.37 -11.43 12.67
N ALA A 38 20.79 -12.58 12.33
CA ALA A 38 20.43 -13.62 13.30
C ALA A 38 21.58 -14.54 13.67
N GLN A 39 22.76 -14.46 13.02
CA GLN A 39 23.92 -15.29 13.33
C GLN A 39 24.50 -14.90 14.69
N PRO A 40 25.03 -15.86 15.48
CA PRO A 40 25.52 -15.58 16.82
C PRO A 40 26.63 -14.53 16.91
N ASP A 41 27.48 -14.44 15.88
CA ASP A 41 28.63 -13.53 15.85
C ASP A 41 28.32 -12.25 15.04
N SER A 42 27.06 -11.99 14.73
CA SER A 42 26.66 -10.83 13.93
C SER A 42 26.54 -9.58 14.79
N GLU A 43 27.16 -8.49 14.36
CA GLU A 43 26.97 -7.15 14.94
C GLU A 43 25.80 -6.39 14.28
N LEU A 44 25.04 -7.04 13.41
CA LEU A 44 23.96 -6.41 12.66
C LEU A 44 22.64 -6.45 13.45
N ASP A 45 21.96 -5.34 13.51
CA ASP A 45 20.58 -5.29 14.02
C ASP A 45 19.60 -5.76 12.96
N LYS A 46 18.60 -6.55 13.37
CA LYS A 46 17.49 -6.95 12.50
C LYS A 46 16.67 -5.75 12.07
N MET A 47 16.34 -5.70 10.78
CA MET A 47 15.43 -4.71 10.23
C MET A 47 13.98 -5.19 10.35
N PRO A 48 13.07 -4.38 10.92
CA PRO A 48 11.64 -4.69 10.90
C PRO A 48 11.06 -4.48 9.52
N GLN A 49 9.98 -5.18 9.20
CA GLN A 49 9.13 -4.80 8.06
C GLN A 49 8.37 -3.52 8.41
N ILE A 50 8.13 -2.69 7.41
CA ILE A 50 7.40 -1.43 7.55
C ILE A 50 6.13 -1.51 6.70
N VAL A 51 4.98 -1.27 7.32
CA VAL A 51 3.71 -1.10 6.61
C VAL A 51 3.34 0.38 6.63
N ILE A 52 3.11 0.93 5.45
CA ILE A 52 2.72 2.33 5.25
C ILE A 52 1.25 2.32 4.82
N ALA A 53 0.37 2.77 5.71
CA ALA A 53 -1.05 2.87 5.43
C ALA A 53 -1.44 4.33 5.14
N ILE A 54 -2.08 4.56 4.00
CA ILE A 54 -2.68 5.83 3.60
C ILE A 54 -4.19 5.65 3.63
N ASP A 55 -4.85 6.31 4.57
CA ASP A 55 -6.30 6.21 4.80
C ASP A 55 -7.11 6.93 3.71
N GLU A 56 -6.69 8.14 3.33
CA GLU A 56 -7.32 8.91 2.26
C GLU A 56 -6.27 9.54 1.33
N LEU A 57 -6.03 8.86 0.20
CA LEU A 57 -5.07 9.32 -0.79
C LEU A 57 -5.45 10.68 -1.38
N ALA A 58 -6.75 10.96 -1.55
CA ALA A 58 -7.22 12.20 -2.15
C ALA A 58 -6.72 13.44 -1.40
N ASP A 59 -6.67 13.40 -0.08
CA ASP A 59 -6.20 14.53 0.73
C ASP A 59 -4.71 14.83 0.53
N LEU A 60 -3.92 13.80 0.24
CA LEU A 60 -2.50 13.95 -0.07
C LEU A 60 -2.30 14.47 -1.49
N MET A 61 -3.05 13.92 -2.46
CA MET A 61 -2.99 14.35 -3.86
C MET A 61 -3.43 15.80 -4.04
N MET A 62 -4.43 16.25 -3.31
CA MET A 62 -4.86 17.66 -3.33
C MET A 62 -3.80 18.62 -2.77
N ALA A 63 -2.97 18.16 -1.86
CA ALA A 63 -1.96 19.00 -1.19
C ALA A 63 -0.62 19.05 -1.94
N ALA A 64 -0.18 17.95 -2.52
CA ALA A 64 1.16 17.79 -3.13
C ALA A 64 1.15 16.64 -4.15
N SER A 65 0.29 16.71 -5.16
CA SER A 65 0.01 15.62 -6.11
C SER A 65 1.28 14.96 -6.67
N LYS A 66 2.17 15.75 -7.27
CA LYS A 66 3.37 15.24 -7.94
C LYS A 66 4.33 14.56 -6.97
N GLU A 67 4.60 15.17 -5.82
CA GLU A 67 5.53 14.62 -4.82
C GLU A 67 4.99 13.31 -4.23
N VAL A 68 3.69 13.24 -3.97
CA VAL A 68 3.01 12.06 -3.44
C VAL A 68 3.00 10.93 -4.46
N GLU A 69 2.62 11.21 -5.71
CA GLU A 69 2.60 10.24 -6.79
C GLU A 69 4.00 9.66 -7.04
N ASP A 70 5.02 10.51 -7.15
CA ASP A 70 6.42 10.10 -7.36
C ASP A 70 6.91 9.20 -6.21
N ALA A 71 6.62 9.57 -4.96
CA ALA A 71 7.01 8.79 -3.78
C ALA A 71 6.32 7.42 -3.75
N ILE A 72 4.99 7.37 -4.00
CA ILE A 72 4.22 6.13 -4.07
C ILE A 72 4.75 5.22 -5.18
N CYS A 73 4.98 5.75 -6.39
CA CYS A 73 5.50 4.97 -7.50
C CYS A 73 6.88 4.39 -7.20
N ARG A 74 7.80 5.15 -6.63
CA ARG A 74 9.12 4.66 -6.22
C ARG A 74 9.04 3.56 -5.17
N LEU A 75 8.23 3.75 -4.14
CA LEU A 75 8.01 2.73 -3.12
C LEU A 75 7.38 1.48 -3.73
N ALA A 76 6.34 1.61 -4.54
CA ALA A 76 5.67 0.47 -5.16
C ALA A 76 6.59 -0.37 -6.06
N GLN A 77 7.53 0.29 -6.75
CA GLN A 77 8.52 -0.37 -7.62
C GLN A 77 9.63 -1.08 -6.86
N MET A 78 10.09 -0.52 -5.74
CA MET A 78 11.35 -0.92 -5.13
C MET A 78 11.22 -1.41 -3.68
N ALA A 79 10.16 -1.07 -2.95
CA ALA A 79 10.10 -1.26 -1.51
C ALA A 79 9.97 -2.74 -1.07
N ARG A 80 9.53 -3.64 -1.96
CA ARG A 80 9.31 -5.06 -1.63
C ARG A 80 10.56 -5.74 -1.07
N ALA A 81 11.69 -5.61 -1.74
CA ALA A 81 12.94 -6.20 -1.28
C ALA A 81 13.46 -5.54 0.01
N ALA A 82 13.15 -4.26 0.22
CA ALA A 82 13.47 -3.54 1.45
C ALA A 82 12.52 -3.87 2.62
N GLY A 83 11.53 -4.75 2.44
CA GLY A 83 10.56 -5.13 3.47
C GLY A 83 9.57 -4.00 3.81
N MET A 84 9.19 -3.20 2.82
CA MET A 84 8.23 -2.11 3.00
C MET A 84 6.99 -2.34 2.14
N HIS A 85 5.82 -2.14 2.71
CA HIS A 85 4.52 -2.46 2.10
C HIS A 85 3.61 -1.25 2.13
N LEU A 86 2.85 -1.05 1.05
CA LEU A 86 1.89 0.04 0.92
C LEU A 86 0.46 -0.50 1.00
N ILE A 87 -0.36 0.15 1.82
CA ILE A 87 -1.82 0.02 1.83
C ILE A 87 -2.38 1.40 1.54
N ILE A 88 -3.04 1.55 0.41
CA ILE A 88 -3.57 2.85 -0.02
C ILE A 88 -5.08 2.75 -0.14
N ALA A 89 -5.78 3.61 0.59
CA ALA A 89 -7.23 3.73 0.51
C ALA A 89 -7.64 5.15 0.06
N THR A 90 -8.82 5.24 -0.53
CA THR A 90 -9.47 6.51 -0.85
C THR A 90 -10.97 6.30 -0.99
N GLN A 91 -11.74 7.28 -0.55
CA GLN A 91 -13.18 7.36 -0.78
C GLN A 91 -13.54 8.15 -2.05
N ARG A 92 -12.52 8.65 -2.78
CA ARG A 92 -12.70 9.44 -4.02
C ARG A 92 -12.04 8.72 -5.20
N PRO A 93 -12.74 7.74 -5.82
CA PRO A 93 -12.18 6.97 -6.93
C PRO A 93 -12.24 7.74 -8.25
N THR A 94 -11.54 8.86 -8.32
CA THR A 94 -11.43 9.71 -9.52
C THR A 94 -10.07 9.52 -10.20
N THR A 95 -9.97 9.82 -11.50
CA THR A 95 -8.76 9.57 -12.29
C THR A 95 -7.59 10.50 -11.95
N ASP A 96 -7.84 11.62 -11.30
CA ASP A 96 -6.84 12.54 -10.76
C ASP A 96 -6.26 12.06 -9.42
N ILE A 97 -6.95 11.17 -8.72
CA ILE A 97 -6.50 10.53 -7.47
C ILE A 97 -5.89 9.16 -7.76
N ILE A 98 -6.65 8.28 -8.44
CA ILE A 98 -6.19 6.96 -8.86
C ILE A 98 -5.65 7.07 -10.27
N THR A 99 -4.46 7.62 -10.41
CA THR A 99 -3.82 7.89 -11.69
C THR A 99 -3.38 6.61 -12.41
N GLY A 100 -3.14 6.73 -13.71
CA GLY A 100 -2.58 5.61 -14.48
C GLY A 100 -1.22 5.13 -13.97
N LEU A 101 -0.39 6.04 -13.44
CA LEU A 101 0.92 5.70 -12.86
C LEU A 101 0.76 4.91 -11.56
N ILE A 102 -0.13 5.32 -10.67
CA ILE A 102 -0.44 4.58 -9.43
C ILE A 102 -0.97 3.20 -9.78
N LYS A 103 -1.93 3.08 -10.70
CA LYS A 103 -2.49 1.78 -11.11
C LYS A 103 -1.46 0.84 -11.74
N ALA A 104 -0.54 1.37 -12.52
CA ALA A 104 0.53 0.58 -13.15
C ALA A 104 1.51 -0.02 -12.12
N ASN A 105 1.75 0.68 -11.00
CA ASN A 105 2.70 0.27 -9.98
C ASN A 105 2.06 -0.48 -8.81
N ILE A 106 0.74 -0.32 -8.61
CA ILE A 106 -0.04 -1.02 -7.57
C ILE A 106 -1.12 -1.87 -8.28
N PRO A 107 -0.74 -3.07 -8.74
CA PRO A 107 -1.63 -3.91 -9.55
C PRO A 107 -2.68 -4.65 -8.73
N SER A 108 -2.45 -4.89 -7.44
CA SER A 108 -3.44 -5.54 -6.56
C SER A 108 -4.41 -4.50 -6.01
N ARG A 109 -5.70 -4.71 -6.25
CA ARG A 109 -6.74 -3.72 -5.94
C ARG A 109 -7.93 -4.36 -5.26
N ILE A 110 -8.60 -3.59 -4.43
CA ILE A 110 -9.87 -3.95 -3.81
C ILE A 110 -10.84 -2.82 -4.10
N ALA A 111 -12.01 -3.14 -4.63
CA ALA A 111 -13.12 -2.22 -4.71
C ALA A 111 -14.25 -2.67 -3.80
N LEU A 112 -14.62 -1.81 -2.88
CA LEU A 112 -15.87 -1.90 -2.13
C LEU A 112 -17.01 -1.34 -2.99
N SER A 113 -18.26 -1.37 -2.47
CA SER A 113 -19.40 -0.81 -3.19
C SER A 113 -19.19 0.66 -3.54
N VAL A 114 -19.39 1.00 -4.80
CA VAL A 114 -19.27 2.36 -5.36
C VAL A 114 -20.58 2.80 -5.99
N MET A 115 -20.72 4.12 -6.23
CA MET A 115 -21.99 4.68 -6.70
C MET A 115 -22.20 4.50 -8.20
N SER A 116 -21.14 4.37 -8.99
CA SER A 116 -21.24 4.33 -10.44
C SER A 116 -20.32 3.30 -11.09
N GLN A 117 -20.66 2.88 -12.30
CA GLN A 117 -19.78 2.04 -13.12
C GLN A 117 -18.48 2.77 -13.49
N ILE A 118 -18.50 4.11 -13.55
CA ILE A 118 -17.30 4.92 -13.81
C ILE A 118 -16.31 4.76 -12.66
N ASP A 119 -16.78 4.84 -11.42
CA ASP A 119 -15.95 4.64 -10.23
C ASP A 119 -15.35 3.22 -10.22
N SER A 120 -16.17 2.20 -10.52
CA SER A 120 -15.68 0.83 -10.64
C SER A 120 -14.57 0.71 -11.68
N ARG A 121 -14.73 1.31 -12.86
CA ARG A 121 -13.69 1.31 -13.90
C ARG A 121 -12.45 2.09 -13.49
N THR A 122 -12.60 3.16 -12.75
CA THR A 122 -11.44 3.90 -12.24
C THR A 122 -10.57 3.03 -11.35
N ILE A 123 -11.17 2.20 -10.48
CA ILE A 123 -10.44 1.32 -9.57
C ILE A 123 -9.96 0.06 -10.27
N LEU A 124 -10.86 -0.66 -10.95
CA LEU A 124 -10.63 -2.04 -11.43
C LEU A 124 -10.36 -2.16 -12.92
N ASP A 125 -10.42 -1.07 -13.68
CA ASP A 125 -10.45 -1.03 -15.13
C ASP A 125 -11.67 -1.76 -15.77
N MET A 126 -12.65 -2.13 -14.94
CA MET A 126 -13.89 -2.79 -15.33
C MET A 126 -15.06 -2.41 -14.44
N GLY A 127 -16.29 -2.59 -14.91
CA GLY A 127 -17.50 -2.43 -14.11
C GLY A 127 -17.71 -3.63 -13.17
N GLY A 128 -18.60 -3.45 -12.19
CA GLY A 128 -19.04 -4.51 -11.28
C GLY A 128 -19.12 -4.09 -9.83
N ALA A 129 -18.26 -3.18 -9.37
CA ALA A 129 -18.27 -2.72 -7.98
C ALA A 129 -19.53 -1.90 -7.64
N GLU A 130 -20.20 -1.30 -8.63
CA GLU A 130 -21.49 -0.63 -8.48
C GLU A 130 -22.66 -1.58 -8.18
N LYS A 131 -22.45 -2.90 -8.30
CA LYS A 131 -23.43 -3.96 -8.04
C LYS A 131 -23.23 -4.65 -6.69
N LEU A 132 -22.22 -4.22 -5.93
CA LEU A 132 -21.93 -4.76 -4.62
C LEU A 132 -22.95 -4.32 -3.58
N LEU A 133 -23.21 -5.16 -2.60
CA LEU A 133 -24.26 -4.99 -1.59
C LEU A 133 -23.86 -4.06 -0.43
N GLY A 134 -22.59 -3.64 -0.36
CA GLY A 134 -22.07 -2.94 0.80
C GLY A 134 -21.69 -3.88 1.96
N HIS A 135 -21.49 -3.32 3.15
CA HIS A 135 -21.17 -4.10 4.37
C HIS A 135 -20.01 -5.08 4.23
N GLY A 136 -18.95 -4.68 3.50
CA GLY A 136 -17.77 -5.51 3.29
C GLY A 136 -17.81 -6.41 2.06
N ASP A 137 -18.91 -6.40 1.29
CA ASP A 137 -18.95 -7.04 -0.04
C ASP A 137 -17.99 -6.30 -0.97
N MET A 138 -17.03 -7.02 -1.55
CA MET A 138 -15.93 -6.42 -2.32
C MET A 138 -15.56 -7.23 -3.55
N LEU A 139 -14.91 -6.56 -4.49
CA LEU A 139 -14.18 -7.19 -5.59
C LEU A 139 -12.68 -7.07 -5.29
N TYR A 140 -12.05 -8.21 -5.08
CA TYR A 140 -10.60 -8.34 -4.91
C TYR A 140 -9.94 -8.72 -6.23
N PHE A 141 -9.03 -7.88 -6.70
CA PHE A 141 -8.31 -8.05 -7.96
C PHE A 141 -6.81 -8.15 -7.66
N PRO A 142 -6.30 -9.34 -7.33
CA PRO A 142 -4.88 -9.55 -7.09
C PRO A 142 -4.08 -9.51 -8.39
N ASN A 143 -2.82 -9.13 -8.28
CA ASN A 143 -1.88 -9.14 -9.39
C ASN A 143 -1.79 -10.55 -10.03
N GLY A 144 -1.80 -10.59 -11.36
CA GLY A 144 -1.69 -11.84 -12.14
C GLY A 144 -3.00 -12.59 -12.36
N MET A 145 -4.11 -12.13 -11.81
CA MET A 145 -5.43 -12.71 -12.09
C MET A 145 -6.10 -12.02 -13.30
N PRO A 146 -6.80 -12.77 -14.17
CA PRO A 146 -7.46 -12.19 -15.34
C PRO A 146 -8.76 -11.44 -15.01
N LYS A 147 -9.33 -11.66 -13.84
CA LYS A 147 -10.57 -11.04 -13.36
C LYS A 147 -10.61 -10.98 -11.84
N PRO A 148 -11.34 -10.03 -11.25
CA PRO A 148 -11.51 -9.95 -9.80
C PRO A 148 -12.33 -11.12 -9.26
N ILE A 149 -12.09 -11.41 -7.98
CA ILE A 149 -12.83 -12.38 -7.18
C ILE A 149 -13.78 -11.60 -6.27
N ARG A 150 -15.03 -12.00 -6.19
CA ARG A 150 -15.96 -11.43 -5.21
C ARG A 150 -15.72 -12.07 -3.85
N VAL A 151 -15.51 -11.23 -2.84
CA VAL A 151 -15.20 -11.64 -1.47
C VAL A 151 -16.13 -10.91 -0.51
N GLN A 152 -16.61 -11.60 0.52
CA GLN A 152 -17.33 -10.99 1.63
C GLN A 152 -16.37 -10.71 2.77
N GLY A 153 -16.13 -9.43 3.06
CA GLY A 153 -15.39 -8.99 4.25
C GLY A 153 -16.25 -9.11 5.51
N CYS A 154 -15.58 -9.29 6.65
CA CYS A 154 -16.25 -9.24 7.94
C CYS A 154 -16.71 -7.83 8.27
N PHE A 155 -17.88 -7.71 8.86
CA PHE A 155 -18.28 -6.46 9.51
C PHE A 155 -17.48 -6.29 10.80
N THR A 156 -16.83 -5.14 10.96
CA THR A 156 -16.07 -4.80 12.16
C THR A 156 -16.73 -3.57 12.81
N SER A 157 -17.16 -3.70 14.05
CA SER A 157 -17.74 -2.61 14.82
C SER A 157 -16.68 -1.65 15.34
N THR A 158 -17.06 -0.41 15.65
CA THR A 158 -16.14 0.58 16.25
C THR A 158 -15.51 0.06 17.54
N LYS A 159 -16.28 -0.67 18.38
CA LYS A 159 -15.75 -1.25 19.62
C LYS A 159 -14.67 -2.31 19.38
N GLU A 160 -14.82 -3.12 18.33
CA GLU A 160 -13.79 -4.11 17.96
C GLU A 160 -12.52 -3.42 17.45
N ILE A 161 -12.69 -2.35 16.66
CA ILE A 161 -11.54 -1.55 16.18
C ILE A 161 -10.82 -0.91 17.37
N GLU A 162 -11.55 -0.28 18.30
CA GLU A 162 -11.00 0.32 19.50
C GLU A 162 -10.23 -0.71 20.35
N ALA A 163 -10.79 -1.90 20.55
CA ALA A 163 -10.13 -2.97 21.29
C ALA A 163 -8.83 -3.46 20.64
N VAL A 164 -8.78 -3.53 19.29
CA VAL A 164 -7.54 -3.87 18.57
C VAL A 164 -6.51 -2.76 18.69
N VAL A 165 -6.93 -1.49 18.56
CA VAL A 165 -6.03 -0.33 18.68
C VAL A 165 -5.45 -0.22 20.10
N GLU A 166 -6.24 -0.54 21.13
CA GLU A 166 -5.78 -0.54 22.52
C GLU A 166 -4.79 -1.68 22.82
N PHE A 167 -4.92 -2.82 22.09
CA PHE A 167 -4.03 -3.97 22.24
C PHE A 167 -2.65 -3.74 21.58
N VAL A 168 -2.59 -2.97 20.48
CA VAL A 168 -1.37 -2.73 19.67
C VAL A 168 -0.57 -1.55 20.23
#